data_94a714311491f20bd5be9756b7e99e03
#
_entry.id   94a714311491f20bd5be9756b7e99e03
#
_cell.length_a   1.000
_cell.length_b   1.000
_cell.length_c   1.000
_cell.angle_alpha   90.00
_cell.angle_beta   90.00
_cell.angle_gamma   90.00
#
_symmetry.space_group_name_H-M   'P 1'
#
loop_
_entity.id
_entity.type
_entity.pdbx_description
1 polymer ?
#
loop_
_entity_poly.entity_id
_entity_poly.type
_entity_poly.pdbx_seq_one_letter_code
_entity_poly.pdbx_strand_id
1 'polypeptide(L)'
;LSRRQRQMCIRDRYRSKHLKCGIILAAPGKGESTTDNVYSGLCMVAENGEVLASDECEDCFVVSEIDVEYLENLRRKSGKYGRSQYKYSHSELYWGEEVCETELTRTYRKLPHLPEFEKDMGNYCRRMIDIQVSGLVKRMTYAGLDHCVVGISGGVDSTLTVMICAEAVKRMGLPSTNVVACTLPCFGTSSRTKSN
;
A
#
# COMPACT_ATOMS: atom_id res chain seq x y z
N LEU A 1 -14.78 -20.49 9.00
CA LEU A 1 -14.14 -20.92 7.73
C LEU A 1 -13.40 -22.24 7.93
N SER A 2 -13.69 -23.25 7.11
CA SER A 2 -12.91 -24.47 7.09
C SER A 2 -11.44 -24.17 6.75
N ARG A 3 -10.52 -25.07 7.13
CA ARG A 3 -9.08 -24.88 6.82
C ARG A 3 -8.84 -24.74 5.31
N ARG A 4 -9.57 -25.47 4.47
CA ARG A 4 -9.48 -25.37 2.99
C ARG A 4 -10.00 -24.05 2.47
N GLN A 5 -11.10 -23.53 2.99
CA GLN A 5 -11.67 -22.24 2.57
C GLN A 5 -10.77 -21.07 2.93
N ARG A 6 -10.18 -21.07 4.14
CA ARG A 6 -9.16 -20.07 4.49
C ARG A 6 -7.96 -20.11 3.54
N GLN A 7 -7.52 -21.29 3.12
CA GLN A 7 -6.44 -21.42 2.15
C GLN A 7 -6.83 -20.90 0.77
N MET A 8 -8.08 -21.12 0.32
CA MET A 8 -8.59 -20.57 -0.93
C MET A 8 -8.63 -19.04 -0.89
N CYS A 9 -9.22 -18.44 0.14
CA CYS A 9 -9.25 -16.99 0.31
C CYS A 9 -7.86 -16.37 0.32
N ILE A 10 -6.91 -16.96 1.04
CA ILE A 10 -5.52 -16.48 1.09
C ILE A 10 -4.89 -16.58 -0.30
N ARG A 11 -5.07 -17.69 -1.00
CA ARG A 11 -4.53 -17.91 -2.35
C ARG A 11 -5.11 -16.93 -3.35
N ASP A 12 -6.42 -16.70 -3.31
CA ASP A 12 -7.10 -15.85 -4.28
C ASP A 12 -6.81 -14.37 -4.02
N ARG A 13 -6.72 -13.94 -2.77
CA ARG A 13 -6.18 -12.63 -2.41
C ARG A 13 -4.75 -12.45 -2.90
N TYR A 14 -3.88 -13.44 -2.71
CA TYR A 14 -2.51 -13.40 -3.20
C TYR A 14 -2.47 -13.29 -4.72
N ARG A 15 -3.29 -14.09 -5.43
CA ARG A 15 -3.40 -14.05 -6.89
C ARG A 15 -3.90 -12.69 -7.39
N SER A 16 -4.95 -12.15 -6.78
CA SER A 16 -5.47 -10.82 -7.08
C SER A 16 -4.38 -9.76 -6.99
N LYS A 17 -3.60 -9.78 -5.91
CA LYS A 17 -2.46 -8.88 -5.71
C LYS A 17 -1.33 -9.10 -6.70
N HIS A 18 -0.98 -10.35 -6.95
CA HIS A 18 0.14 -10.71 -7.84
C HIS A 18 -0.19 -10.41 -9.29
N LEU A 19 -1.40 -10.74 -9.73
CA LEU A 19 -1.88 -10.54 -11.10
C LEU A 19 -2.45 -9.13 -11.34
N LYS A 20 -2.59 -8.31 -10.30
CA LYS A 20 -3.23 -6.99 -10.39
C LYS A 20 -4.59 -7.06 -11.07
N CYS A 21 -5.47 -7.91 -10.55
CA CYS A 21 -6.79 -8.16 -11.12
C CYS A 21 -7.86 -8.23 -10.04
N GLY A 22 -9.12 -8.07 -10.46
CA GLY A 22 -10.27 -8.47 -9.67
C GLY A 22 -10.43 -9.99 -9.71
N ILE A 23 -10.83 -10.59 -8.59
CA ILE A 23 -11.21 -12.00 -8.51
C ILE A 23 -12.58 -12.09 -7.89
N ILE A 24 -13.47 -12.81 -8.58
CA ILE A 24 -14.79 -13.17 -8.10
C ILE A 24 -14.77 -14.66 -7.83
N LEU A 25 -15.09 -15.05 -6.61
CA LEU A 25 -15.21 -16.45 -6.18
C LEU A 25 -16.64 -16.73 -5.79
N ALA A 26 -17.23 -17.74 -6.44
CA ALA A 26 -18.46 -18.36 -6.01
C ALA A 26 -18.17 -19.85 -5.77
N ALA A 27 -18.14 -20.26 -4.52
CA ALA A 27 -17.91 -21.64 -4.15
C ALA A 27 -19.24 -22.40 -4.07
N PRO A 28 -19.25 -23.73 -4.30
CA PRO A 28 -20.45 -24.54 -4.18
C PRO A 28 -21.09 -24.42 -2.78
N GLY A 29 -22.39 -24.39 -2.74
CA GLY A 29 -23.19 -24.37 -1.52
C GLY A 29 -23.53 -25.75 -0.97
N LYS A 30 -24.35 -25.78 0.08
CA LYS A 30 -24.89 -27.01 0.62
C LYS A 30 -25.76 -27.72 -0.42
N GLY A 31 -25.67 -29.03 -0.47
CA GLY A 31 -26.47 -29.83 -1.39
C GLY A 31 -25.93 -29.91 -2.82
N GLU A 32 -24.93 -29.14 -3.20
CA GLU A 32 -24.31 -29.23 -4.52
C GLU A 32 -23.31 -30.39 -4.66
N SER A 33 -22.96 -31.04 -3.56
CA SER A 33 -22.10 -32.22 -3.56
C SER A 33 -22.93 -33.50 -3.56
N THR A 34 -22.57 -34.42 -4.44
CA THR A 34 -23.10 -35.79 -4.49
C THR A 34 -22.11 -36.83 -3.96
N THR A 35 -20.99 -36.37 -3.40
CA THR A 35 -19.90 -37.21 -2.90
C THR A 35 -19.60 -36.89 -1.42
N ASP A 36 -18.45 -37.33 -0.90
CA ASP A 36 -18.02 -37.13 0.50
C ASP A 36 -17.64 -35.68 0.82
N ASN A 37 -17.63 -34.78 -0.15
CA ASN A 37 -17.31 -33.37 0.07
C ASN A 37 -18.52 -32.59 0.58
N VAL A 38 -18.29 -31.72 1.54
CA VAL A 38 -19.29 -30.77 2.06
C VAL A 38 -18.77 -29.36 1.80
N TYR A 39 -19.63 -28.51 1.25
CA TYR A 39 -19.33 -27.15 0.89
C TYR A 39 -20.13 -26.16 1.77
N SER A 40 -19.60 -24.98 1.97
CA SER A 40 -20.20 -23.96 2.84
C SER A 40 -20.82 -22.78 2.07
N GLY A 41 -20.61 -22.70 0.76
CA GLY A 41 -21.15 -21.61 -0.06
C GLY A 41 -20.44 -20.28 0.16
N LEU A 42 -19.13 -20.21 -0.01
CA LEU A 42 -18.40 -18.96 0.08
C LEU A 42 -18.53 -18.14 -1.22
N CYS A 43 -19.00 -16.91 -1.08
CA CYS A 43 -18.91 -15.87 -2.12
C CYS A 43 -17.90 -14.81 -1.70
N MET A 44 -17.04 -14.38 -2.61
CA MET A 44 -16.02 -13.37 -2.33
C MET A 44 -15.66 -12.55 -3.58
N VAL A 45 -15.53 -11.25 -3.39
CA VAL A 45 -14.94 -10.35 -4.39
C VAL A 45 -13.67 -9.75 -3.80
N ALA A 46 -12.57 -9.86 -4.52
CA ALA A 46 -11.28 -9.30 -4.10
C ALA A 46 -10.63 -8.50 -5.22
N GLU A 47 -9.92 -7.43 -4.88
CA GLU A 47 -9.19 -6.56 -5.79
C GLU A 47 -7.81 -6.25 -5.22
N ASN A 48 -6.77 -6.44 -6.03
CA ASN A 48 -5.37 -6.15 -5.65
C ASN A 48 -4.97 -6.69 -4.25
N GLY A 49 -5.56 -7.81 -3.84
CA GLY A 49 -5.29 -8.46 -2.56
C GLY A 49 -6.16 -8.02 -1.40
N GLU A 50 -7.05 -7.08 -1.60
CA GLU A 50 -8.07 -6.67 -0.62
C GLU A 50 -9.39 -7.39 -0.90
N VAL A 51 -10.08 -7.81 0.16
CA VAL A 51 -11.43 -8.36 0.04
C VAL A 51 -12.40 -7.20 0.11
N LEU A 52 -13.16 -7.00 -0.97
CA LEU A 52 -14.15 -5.93 -1.07
C LEU A 52 -15.47 -6.34 -0.45
N ALA A 53 -15.88 -7.58 -0.70
CA ALA A 53 -17.07 -8.17 -0.11
C ALA A 53 -16.89 -9.69 0.04
N SER A 54 -17.44 -10.27 1.09
CA SER A 54 -17.50 -11.71 1.26
C SER A 54 -18.68 -12.10 2.13
N ASP A 55 -19.30 -13.23 1.80
CA ASP A 55 -20.35 -13.86 2.59
C ASP A 55 -20.18 -15.38 2.57
N GLU A 56 -20.63 -16.04 3.62
CA GLU A 56 -20.56 -17.49 3.77
C GLU A 56 -21.87 -18.01 4.36
N CYS A 57 -22.79 -18.31 3.49
CA CYS A 57 -24.11 -18.86 3.85
C CYS A 57 -24.62 -19.80 2.76
N GLU A 58 -25.77 -20.40 3.02
CA GLU A 58 -26.38 -21.38 2.10
C GLU A 58 -26.75 -20.77 0.76
N ASP A 59 -27.32 -19.57 0.77
CA ASP A 59 -27.72 -18.79 -0.40
C ASP A 59 -27.04 -17.41 -0.39
N CYS A 60 -25.72 -17.38 -0.38
CA CYS A 60 -24.99 -16.12 -0.29
C CYS A 60 -24.93 -15.36 -1.62
N PHE A 61 -25.08 -14.06 -1.52
CA PHE A 61 -25.00 -13.14 -2.61
C PHE A 61 -24.19 -11.91 -2.21
N VAL A 62 -23.13 -11.62 -2.95
CA VAL A 62 -22.29 -10.44 -2.72
C VAL A 62 -22.24 -9.59 -3.98
N VAL A 63 -22.32 -8.28 -3.79
CA VAL A 63 -22.13 -7.27 -4.82
C VAL A 63 -20.98 -6.37 -4.39
N SER A 64 -20.14 -6.02 -5.33
CA SER A 64 -19.05 -5.08 -5.10
C SER A 64 -18.62 -4.42 -6.41
N GLU A 65 -17.92 -3.31 -6.28
CA GLU A 65 -17.37 -2.54 -7.39
C GLU A 65 -15.88 -2.82 -7.53
N ILE A 66 -15.43 -3.19 -8.73
CA ILE A 66 -14.02 -3.39 -9.06
C ILE A 66 -13.54 -2.19 -9.87
N ASP A 67 -12.48 -1.52 -9.41
CA ASP A 67 -11.85 -0.41 -10.11
C ASP A 67 -10.87 -0.93 -11.18
N VAL A 68 -11.38 -1.08 -12.39
CA VAL A 68 -10.60 -1.61 -13.52
C VAL A 68 -9.47 -0.64 -13.93
N GLU A 69 -9.72 0.67 -13.90
CA GLU A 69 -8.71 1.68 -14.26
C GLU A 69 -7.56 1.69 -13.26
N TYR A 70 -7.86 1.57 -11.97
CA TYR A 70 -6.86 1.41 -10.93
C TYR A 70 -5.97 0.19 -11.18
N LEU A 71 -6.58 -0.96 -11.48
CA LEU A 71 -5.85 -2.20 -11.78
C LEU A 71 -4.99 -2.08 -13.03
N GLU A 72 -5.47 -1.42 -14.08
CA GLU A 72 -4.67 -1.12 -15.27
C GLU A 72 -3.46 -0.24 -14.96
N ASN A 73 -3.65 0.82 -14.18
CA ASN A 73 -2.57 1.70 -13.76
C ASN A 73 -1.50 0.95 -12.95
N LEU A 74 -1.91 0.04 -12.06
CA LEU A 74 -0.99 -0.81 -11.32
C LEU A 74 -0.18 -1.73 -12.23
N ARG A 75 -0.81 -2.30 -13.28
CA ARG A 75 -0.12 -3.14 -14.27
C ARG A 75 0.89 -2.33 -15.08
N ARG A 76 0.50 -1.16 -15.57
CA ARG A 76 1.40 -0.26 -16.31
C ARG A 76 2.64 0.11 -15.49
N LYS A 77 2.46 0.47 -14.21
CA LYS A 77 3.56 0.83 -13.31
C LYS A 77 4.47 -0.35 -12.95
N SER A 78 3.97 -1.58 -12.97
CA SER A 78 4.75 -2.73 -12.53
C SER A 78 5.83 -3.19 -13.51
N GLY A 79 5.74 -2.80 -14.79
CA GLY A 79 6.66 -3.20 -15.85
C GLY A 79 6.74 -4.72 -16.15
N LYS A 80 5.96 -5.53 -15.41
CA LYS A 80 5.99 -7.00 -15.49
C LYS A 80 5.06 -7.57 -16.56
N TYR A 81 4.15 -6.76 -17.07
CA TYR A 81 3.12 -7.16 -18.03
C TYR A 81 3.54 -6.69 -19.43
N GLY A 82 4.45 -7.44 -20.05
CA GLY A 82 4.83 -7.24 -21.44
C GLY A 82 3.80 -7.83 -22.42
N ARG A 83 3.97 -7.54 -23.70
CA ARG A 83 3.17 -8.22 -24.74
C ARG A 83 3.44 -9.73 -24.67
N SER A 84 2.37 -10.51 -24.58
CA SER A 84 2.49 -11.97 -24.65
C SER A 84 3.06 -12.39 -25.98
N GLN A 85 4.01 -13.34 -25.96
CA GLN A 85 4.51 -14.00 -27.15
C GLN A 85 3.53 -15.05 -27.71
N TYR A 86 2.50 -15.38 -26.93
CA TYR A 86 1.49 -16.36 -27.33
C TYR A 86 0.39 -15.69 -28.16
N LYS A 87 -0.02 -16.34 -29.22
CA LYS A 87 -1.21 -15.96 -29.98
C LYS A 87 -2.43 -16.49 -29.23
N TYR A 88 -3.29 -15.57 -28.80
CA TYR A 88 -4.57 -15.90 -28.18
C TYR A 88 -5.70 -15.66 -29.19
N SER A 89 -6.74 -16.46 -29.11
CA SER A 89 -8.01 -16.14 -29.74
C SER A 89 -8.72 -15.08 -28.93
N HIS A 90 -9.12 -14.01 -29.56
CA HIS A 90 -9.92 -12.96 -28.96
C HIS A 90 -11.39 -13.18 -29.34
N SER A 91 -12.28 -13.13 -28.33
CA SER A 91 -13.71 -13.07 -28.52
C SER A 91 -14.20 -11.81 -27.83
N GLU A 92 -14.83 -10.93 -28.58
CA GLU A 92 -15.47 -9.73 -28.05
C GLU A 92 -16.90 -10.08 -27.68
N LEU A 93 -17.28 -9.82 -26.43
CA LEU A 93 -18.63 -9.92 -25.94
C LEU A 93 -19.17 -8.50 -25.77
N TYR A 94 -20.15 -8.16 -26.54
CA TYR A 94 -20.84 -6.88 -26.41
C TYR A 94 -22.12 -7.06 -25.57
N TRP A 95 -22.17 -6.38 -24.43
CA TRP A 95 -23.29 -6.50 -23.49
C TRP A 95 -24.46 -5.55 -23.81
N GLY A 96 -24.27 -4.69 -24.82
CA GLY A 96 -25.34 -3.77 -25.27
C GLY A 96 -25.60 -2.59 -24.33
N GLU A 97 -24.79 -2.41 -23.31
CA GLU A 97 -24.93 -1.30 -22.35
C GLU A 97 -23.99 -0.16 -22.73
N GLU A 98 -24.53 1.04 -22.79
CA GLU A 98 -23.70 2.25 -22.90
C GLU A 98 -23.02 2.54 -21.56
N VAL A 99 -21.78 3.03 -21.62
CA VAL A 99 -21.09 3.53 -20.44
C VAL A 99 -21.86 4.74 -19.92
N CYS A 100 -22.48 4.60 -18.75
CA CYS A 100 -23.21 5.67 -18.10
C CYS A 100 -22.43 6.18 -16.87
N GLU A 101 -22.69 7.43 -16.49
CA GLU A 101 -22.23 7.94 -15.19
C GLU A 101 -22.86 7.09 -14.09
N THR A 102 -22.01 6.51 -13.26
CA THR A 102 -22.41 5.65 -12.15
C THR A 102 -21.98 6.32 -10.85
N GLU A 103 -22.88 6.39 -9.89
CA GLU A 103 -22.52 6.85 -8.55
C GLU A 103 -21.70 5.76 -7.86
N LEU A 104 -20.45 6.12 -7.47
CA LEU A 104 -19.57 5.22 -6.74
C LEU A 104 -20.08 5.04 -5.31
N THR A 105 -20.41 3.81 -4.94
CA THR A 105 -20.76 3.44 -3.57
C THR A 105 -19.51 3.15 -2.75
N ARG A 106 -18.38 2.97 -3.41
CA ARG A 106 -17.09 2.65 -2.84
C ARG A 106 -16.43 3.87 -2.22
N THR A 107 -15.93 3.74 -1.00
CA THR A 107 -15.14 4.77 -0.33
C THR A 107 -13.64 4.49 -0.46
N TYR A 108 -12.89 5.52 -0.84
CA TYR A 108 -11.42 5.47 -0.92
C TYR A 108 -10.80 6.15 0.29
N ARG A 109 -9.73 5.57 0.82
CA ARG A 109 -8.99 6.19 1.92
C ARG A 109 -8.31 7.47 1.42
N LYS A 110 -8.62 8.61 2.07
CA LYS A 110 -8.01 9.91 1.74
C LYS A 110 -6.50 9.93 1.98
N LEU A 111 -6.04 9.18 2.98
CA LEU A 111 -4.64 9.11 3.40
C LEU A 111 -4.19 7.63 3.44
N PRO A 112 -3.92 7.02 2.28
CA PRO A 112 -3.63 5.58 2.20
C PRO A 112 -2.34 5.16 2.90
N HIS A 113 -1.44 6.12 3.16
CA HIS A 113 -0.14 5.88 3.80
C HIS A 113 -0.17 6.05 5.32
N LEU A 114 -1.27 6.49 5.90
CA LEU A 114 -1.41 6.66 7.34
C LEU A 114 -2.26 5.56 7.96
N PRO A 115 -2.08 5.25 9.26
CA PRO A 115 -2.95 4.35 9.98
C PRO A 115 -4.42 4.81 9.92
N GLU A 116 -5.34 3.88 9.90
CA GLU A 116 -6.76 4.17 9.86
C GLU A 116 -7.26 4.77 11.18
N PHE A 117 -6.67 4.35 12.30
CA PHE A 117 -7.06 4.80 13.62
C PHE A 117 -6.02 5.76 14.21
N GLU A 118 -6.50 6.88 14.75
CA GLU A 118 -5.65 7.91 15.38
C GLU A 118 -4.81 7.35 16.54
N LYS A 119 -5.35 6.38 17.30
CA LYS A 119 -4.63 5.71 18.39
C LYS A 119 -3.33 5.00 17.93
N ASP A 120 -3.26 4.62 16.67
CA ASP A 120 -2.11 3.91 16.13
C ASP A 120 -1.07 4.87 15.54
N MET A 121 -1.43 6.15 15.36
CA MET A 121 -0.58 7.17 14.74
C MET A 121 0.74 7.34 15.49
N GLY A 122 0.71 7.41 16.82
CA GLY A 122 1.90 7.59 17.63
C GLY A 122 2.93 6.46 17.49
N ASN A 123 2.45 5.23 17.42
CA ASN A 123 3.30 4.05 17.20
C ASN A 123 3.83 4.01 15.76
N TYR A 124 3.00 4.36 14.81
CA TYR A 124 3.39 4.46 13.40
C TYR A 124 4.51 5.49 13.20
N CYS A 125 4.32 6.72 13.69
CA CYS A 125 5.32 7.78 13.56
C CYS A 125 6.65 7.41 14.25
N ARG A 126 6.60 6.85 15.46
CA ARG A 126 7.80 6.37 16.16
C ARG A 126 8.54 5.32 15.35
N ARG A 127 7.82 4.37 14.78
CA ARG A 127 8.43 3.33 13.94
C ARG A 127 9.05 3.91 12.66
N MET A 128 8.41 4.89 12.03
CA MET A 128 8.96 5.55 10.83
C MET A 128 10.26 6.28 11.15
N ILE A 129 10.31 7.03 12.25
CA ILE A 129 11.53 7.69 12.72
C ILE A 129 12.61 6.65 13.03
N ASP A 130 12.26 5.60 13.75
CA ASP A 130 13.19 4.54 14.16
C ASP A 130 13.87 3.83 12.98
N ILE A 131 13.10 3.53 11.92
CA ILE A 131 13.63 2.96 10.69
C ILE A 131 14.63 3.91 10.02
N GLN A 132 14.29 5.19 9.90
CA GLN A 132 15.15 6.19 9.27
C GLN A 132 16.44 6.39 10.07
N VAL A 133 16.33 6.54 11.39
CA VAL A 133 17.49 6.68 12.28
C VAL A 133 18.40 5.46 12.20
N SER A 134 17.83 4.25 12.25
CA SER A 134 18.60 3.01 12.17
C SER A 134 19.32 2.88 10.82
N GLY A 135 18.67 3.27 9.73
CA GLY A 135 19.27 3.30 8.39
C GLY A 135 20.45 4.29 8.30
N LEU A 136 20.29 5.48 8.89
CA LEU A 136 21.34 6.49 8.92
C LEU A 136 22.54 6.04 9.77
N VAL A 137 22.30 5.56 10.99
CA VAL A 137 23.33 5.00 11.87
C VAL A 137 24.14 3.91 11.15
N LYS A 138 23.46 2.97 10.48
CA LYS A 138 24.14 1.90 9.74
C LYS A 138 25.06 2.43 8.64
N ARG A 139 24.63 3.44 7.90
CA ARG A 139 25.41 4.05 6.82
C ARG A 139 26.59 4.83 7.35
N MET A 140 26.40 5.65 8.39
CA MET A 140 27.46 6.40 9.03
C MET A 140 28.52 5.48 9.60
N THR A 141 28.13 4.44 10.34
CA THR A 141 29.05 3.44 10.90
C THR A 141 29.83 2.72 9.81
N TYR A 142 29.16 2.29 8.73
CA TYR A 142 29.81 1.59 7.62
C TYR A 142 30.82 2.47 6.88
N ALA A 143 30.49 3.76 6.71
CA ALA A 143 31.35 4.72 6.02
C ALA A 143 32.44 5.35 6.93
N GLY A 144 32.44 5.06 8.24
CA GLY A 144 33.34 5.67 9.21
C GLY A 144 33.09 7.18 9.40
N LEU A 145 31.83 7.61 9.23
CA LEU A 145 31.43 9.01 9.37
C LEU A 145 30.85 9.28 10.76
N ASP A 146 31.16 10.41 11.31
CA ASP A 146 30.73 10.86 12.63
C ASP A 146 29.95 12.19 12.60
N HIS A 147 29.87 12.86 11.46
CA HIS A 147 29.17 14.13 11.27
C HIS A 147 28.02 14.02 10.26
N CYS A 148 26.96 14.80 10.50
CA CYS A 148 25.86 15.04 9.57
C CYS A 148 25.82 16.53 9.22
N VAL A 149 25.74 16.85 7.94
CA VAL A 149 25.51 18.22 7.45
C VAL A 149 24.18 18.29 6.75
N VAL A 150 23.28 19.17 7.20
CA VAL A 150 21.91 19.29 6.69
C VAL A 150 21.64 20.71 6.24
N GLY A 151 21.25 20.88 4.98
CA GLY A 151 20.71 22.14 4.46
C GLY A 151 19.29 22.37 4.98
N ILE A 152 19.06 23.47 5.67
CA ILE A 152 17.76 23.86 6.21
C ILE A 152 17.10 24.86 5.30
N SER A 153 15.92 24.51 4.80
CA SER A 153 15.06 25.38 3.97
C SER A 153 13.97 26.09 4.78
N GLY A 154 13.84 25.82 6.08
CA GLY A 154 12.72 26.25 6.92
C GLY A 154 11.42 25.45 6.67
N GLY A 155 11.48 24.37 5.89
CA GLY A 155 10.36 23.46 5.65
C GLY A 155 10.34 22.27 6.62
N VAL A 156 9.19 21.59 6.69
CA VAL A 156 8.97 20.42 7.57
C VAL A 156 9.97 19.30 7.27
N ASP A 157 10.29 19.04 6.00
CA ASP A 157 11.17 17.94 5.58
C ASP A 157 12.60 18.14 6.11
N SER A 158 13.15 19.34 5.97
CA SER A 158 14.50 19.65 6.48
C SER A 158 14.55 19.63 8.01
N THR A 159 13.48 20.08 8.67
CA THR A 159 13.36 19.99 10.13
C THR A 159 13.35 18.54 10.61
N LEU A 160 12.53 17.68 9.97
CA LEU A 160 12.51 16.25 10.28
C LEU A 160 13.87 15.59 10.04
N THR A 161 14.56 15.98 8.96
CA THR A 161 15.91 15.47 8.66
C THR A 161 16.90 15.80 9.77
N VAL A 162 16.89 17.03 10.28
CA VAL A 162 17.74 17.42 11.42
C VAL A 162 17.43 16.60 12.68
N MET A 163 16.15 16.38 12.97
CA MET A 163 15.74 15.56 14.12
C MET A 163 16.23 14.11 13.98
N ILE A 164 16.16 13.53 12.79
CA ILE A 164 16.65 12.18 12.51
C ILE A 164 18.19 12.13 12.67
N CYS A 165 18.91 13.13 12.16
CA CYS A 165 20.36 13.23 12.33
C CYS A 165 20.75 13.36 13.82
N ALA A 166 20.06 14.19 14.58
CA ALA A 166 20.31 14.36 16.01
C ALA A 166 20.09 13.05 16.79
N GLU A 167 19.02 12.34 16.50
CA GLU A 167 18.76 11.05 17.14
C GLU A 167 19.78 9.98 16.71
N ALA A 168 20.22 9.98 15.45
CA ALA A 168 21.23 9.05 14.95
C ALA A 168 22.59 9.28 15.65
N VAL A 169 23.04 10.53 15.71
CA VAL A 169 24.30 10.94 16.40
C VAL A 169 24.23 10.54 17.87
N LYS A 170 23.12 10.79 18.55
CA LYS A 170 22.86 10.36 19.92
C LYS A 170 22.98 8.85 20.11
N ARG A 171 22.37 8.05 19.22
CA ARG A 171 22.45 6.57 19.26
C ARG A 171 23.86 6.05 19.03
N MET A 172 24.67 6.79 18.29
CA MET A 172 26.10 6.47 18.09
C MET A 172 26.99 6.90 19.29
N GLY A 173 26.42 7.53 20.29
CA GLY A 173 27.19 8.06 21.44
C GLY A 173 28.03 9.27 21.09
N LEU A 174 27.73 9.96 20.01
CA LEU A 174 28.46 11.13 19.54
C LEU A 174 27.85 12.44 20.10
N PRO A 175 28.62 13.52 20.22
CA PRO A 175 28.12 14.80 20.69
C PRO A 175 27.17 15.44 19.68
N SER A 176 26.20 16.21 20.16
CA SER A 176 25.21 16.89 19.32
C SER A 176 25.82 17.90 18.34
N THR A 177 27.01 18.39 18.62
CA THR A 177 27.81 19.26 17.74
C THR A 177 28.19 18.61 16.43
N ASN A 178 28.08 17.28 16.33
CA ASN A 178 28.30 16.52 15.10
C ASN A 178 27.13 16.63 14.09
N VAL A 179 26.08 17.34 14.47
CA VAL A 179 24.99 17.71 13.52
C VAL A 179 25.17 19.19 13.20
N VAL A 180 25.52 19.46 11.94
CA VAL A 180 25.71 20.83 11.43
C VAL A 180 24.50 21.18 10.55
N ALA A 181 23.75 22.15 11.00
CA ALA A 181 22.58 22.67 10.26
C ALA A 181 22.97 23.96 9.52
N CYS A 182 22.86 23.97 8.20
CA CYS A 182 23.28 25.09 7.36
C CYS A 182 22.06 25.71 6.66
N THR A 183 21.92 27.02 6.74
CA THR A 183 20.99 27.77 5.90
C THR A 183 21.73 28.35 4.69
N LEU A 184 21.15 28.18 3.50
CA LEU A 184 21.71 28.63 2.23
C LEU A 184 20.74 29.60 1.55
N PRO A 185 20.60 30.84 2.07
CA PRO A 185 19.68 31.81 1.48
C PRO A 185 20.16 32.23 0.09
N CYS A 186 19.23 32.24 -0.88
CA CYS A 186 19.46 32.70 -2.24
C CYS A 186 18.47 33.83 -2.61
N PHE A 187 18.60 34.38 -3.80
CA PHE A 187 17.75 35.49 -4.27
C PHE A 187 16.24 35.24 -4.23
N GLY A 188 15.84 33.96 -4.32
CA GLY A 188 14.42 33.53 -4.22
C GLY A 188 13.93 33.19 -2.81
N THR A 189 14.79 33.29 -1.79
CA THR A 189 14.43 32.93 -0.42
C THR A 189 13.50 33.99 0.19
N SER A 190 12.27 33.59 0.52
CA SER A 190 11.30 34.48 1.16
C SER A 190 11.71 34.87 2.58
N SER A 191 11.23 36.02 3.08
CA SER A 191 11.44 36.45 4.45
C SER A 191 10.94 35.43 5.47
N ARG A 192 9.83 34.75 5.18
CA ARG A 192 9.28 33.65 6.01
C ARG A 192 10.25 32.47 6.12
N THR A 193 10.88 32.07 5.02
CA THR A 193 11.86 30.98 4.99
C THR A 193 13.15 31.32 5.74
N LYS A 194 13.50 32.64 5.83
CA LYS A 194 14.66 33.09 6.59
C LYS A 194 14.41 33.16 8.09
N SER A 195 13.15 33.34 8.52
CA SER A 195 12.77 33.47 9.92
C SER A 195 12.41 32.14 10.60
N ASN A 196 12.18 31.10 9.83
CA ASN A 196 11.99 29.74 10.34
C ASN A 196 13.33 29.03 10.55
#